data_4970f4471e713d4e4e178409ed4f7062
#
_entry.id   4970f4471e713d4e4e178409ed4f7062
#
_cell.length_a   1.000
_cell.length_b   1.000
_cell.length_c   1.000
_cell.angle_alpha   90.00
_cell.angle_beta   90.00
_cell.angle_gamma   90.00
#
_symmetry.space_group_name_H-M   'P 1'
#
loop_
_entity.id
_entity.type
_entity.pdbx_description
1 polymer ?
#
loop_
_entity_poly.entity_id
_entity_poly.type
_entity_poly.pdbx_seq_one_letter_code
_entity_poly.pdbx_strand_id
1 'polypeptide(L)'
;MLLSDKYPFLTEYFTRALSTNVRALPQSILFYGNDADAQFTFATEIARLLNCTSDKSDNCECLNCRWIRENSHPAVLTISRIDNKPDDDDSKTVISIKQSQMIKEALVSASEFHRVFIFCDRDENGNIAGLNPLNFQAETANSLLKIIEEPQPGVTFIFLTRYVEDVLPTIISRSQCFFVPSFKEISYSYNCISDVF
;
A
#
# COMPACT_ATOMS: atom_id res chain seq x y z
N MET A 1 4.43 -13.07 14.27
CA MET A 1 5.49 -12.06 14.44
C MET A 1 4.85 -10.73 14.10
N LEU A 2 4.84 -9.79 15.03
CA LEU A 2 4.24 -8.47 14.80
C LEU A 2 5.09 -7.66 13.82
N LEU A 3 4.48 -6.70 13.09
CA LEU A 3 5.23 -5.79 12.22
C LEU A 3 6.31 -5.00 12.99
N SER A 4 6.02 -4.62 14.23
CA SER A 4 6.96 -3.94 15.13
C SER A 4 8.23 -4.75 15.40
N ASP A 5 8.12 -6.06 15.49
CA ASP A 5 9.27 -6.94 15.75
C ASP A 5 10.14 -7.11 14.48
N LYS A 6 9.48 -7.17 13.32
CA LYS A 6 10.14 -7.40 12.05
C LYS A 6 10.69 -6.11 11.42
N TYR A 7 9.98 -5.00 11.60
CA TYR A 7 10.30 -3.70 10.98
C TYR A 7 10.20 -2.55 11.99
N PRO A 8 11.02 -2.54 13.06
CA PRO A 8 10.87 -1.57 14.16
C PRO A 8 10.97 -0.13 13.71
N PHE A 9 11.90 0.21 12.81
CA PHE A 9 12.09 1.58 12.32
C PHE A 9 10.90 2.09 11.50
N LEU A 10 10.34 1.26 10.61
CA LEU A 10 9.17 1.65 9.81
C LEU A 10 7.94 1.81 10.70
N THR A 11 7.74 0.88 11.62
CA THR A 11 6.62 0.94 12.56
C THR A 11 6.70 2.20 13.42
N GLU A 12 7.88 2.51 13.98
CA GLU A 12 8.09 3.73 14.76
C GLU A 12 7.85 5.00 13.92
N TYR A 13 8.37 5.05 12.70
CA TYR A 13 8.19 6.17 11.79
C TYR A 13 6.69 6.46 11.55
N PHE A 14 5.92 5.46 11.13
CA PHE A 14 4.49 5.65 10.84
C PHE A 14 3.67 5.91 12.09
N THR A 15 3.94 5.23 13.21
CA THR A 15 3.27 5.50 14.49
C THR A 15 3.50 6.95 14.92
N ARG A 16 4.72 7.44 14.82
CA ARG A 16 5.08 8.81 15.18
C ARG A 16 4.46 9.85 14.25
N ALA A 17 4.52 9.64 12.93
CA ALA A 17 3.91 10.52 11.94
C ALA A 17 2.39 10.65 12.15
N LEU A 18 1.71 9.54 12.46
CA LEU A 18 0.26 9.48 12.63
C LEU A 18 -0.23 9.93 14.02
N SER A 19 0.65 9.89 15.05
CA SER A 19 0.32 10.37 16.40
C SER A 19 0.53 11.87 16.56
N THR A 20 1.56 12.43 15.91
CA THR A 20 1.97 13.84 16.12
C THR A 20 1.18 14.79 15.23
N ASN A 21 1.05 14.47 13.96
CA ASN A 21 0.30 15.26 12.99
C ASN A 21 0.04 14.46 11.72
N VAL A 22 -1.21 14.19 11.40
CA VAL A 22 -1.59 13.51 10.14
C VAL A 22 -1.03 14.23 8.89
N ARG A 23 -0.78 15.54 8.98
CA ARG A 23 -0.13 16.31 7.91
C ARG A 23 1.36 15.99 7.71
N ALA A 24 1.99 15.28 8.64
CA ALA A 24 3.37 14.82 8.50
C ALA A 24 3.49 13.53 7.68
N LEU A 25 2.36 12.83 7.44
CA LEU A 25 2.35 11.66 6.58
C LEU A 25 2.44 12.10 5.11
N PRO A 26 3.34 11.50 4.31
CA PRO A 26 3.36 11.75 2.87
C PRO A 26 2.02 11.35 2.23
N GLN A 27 1.52 12.18 1.33
CA GLN A 27 0.28 11.86 0.61
C GLN A 27 0.48 10.81 -0.49
N SER A 28 1.74 10.58 -0.90
CA SER A 28 2.11 9.48 -1.78
C SER A 28 3.28 8.69 -1.17
N ILE A 29 3.07 7.40 -1.01
CA ILE A 29 4.00 6.46 -0.39
C ILE A 29 4.29 5.35 -1.38
N LEU A 30 5.56 4.98 -1.53
CA LEU A 30 5.98 3.82 -2.31
C LEU A 30 6.73 2.85 -1.40
N PHE A 31 6.12 1.70 -1.14
CA PHE A 31 6.80 0.57 -0.52
C PHE A 31 7.45 -0.29 -1.60
N TYR A 32 8.72 -0.65 -1.41
CA TYR A 32 9.43 -1.52 -2.33
C TYR A 32 10.26 -2.57 -1.60
N GLY A 33 10.47 -3.73 -2.22
CA GLY A 33 11.21 -4.84 -1.64
C GLY A 33 10.50 -6.18 -1.83
N ASN A 34 11.03 -7.22 -1.20
CA ASN A 34 10.62 -8.60 -1.47
C ASN A 34 9.51 -9.12 -0.56
N ASP A 35 9.02 -8.33 0.40
CA ASP A 35 7.96 -8.73 1.33
C ASP A 35 6.65 -7.99 1.01
N ALA A 36 5.95 -8.44 -0.02
CA ALA A 36 4.71 -7.84 -0.49
C ALA A 36 3.59 -7.90 0.59
N ASP A 37 3.54 -8.96 1.38
CA ASP A 37 2.56 -9.10 2.47
C ASP A 37 2.81 -8.08 3.57
N ALA A 38 4.08 -7.86 3.94
CA ALA A 38 4.42 -6.80 4.91
C ALA A 38 4.13 -5.40 4.35
N GLN A 39 4.41 -5.14 3.08
CA GLN A 39 4.06 -3.87 2.41
C GLN A 39 2.55 -3.62 2.49
N PHE A 40 1.74 -4.63 2.17
CA PHE A 40 0.29 -4.51 2.22
C PHE A 40 -0.22 -4.34 3.66
N THR A 41 0.39 -5.03 4.61
CA THR A 41 0.06 -4.87 6.03
C THR A 41 0.38 -3.45 6.52
N PHE A 42 1.52 -2.86 6.12
CA PHE A 42 1.81 -1.46 6.42
C PHE A 42 0.79 -0.52 5.78
N ALA A 43 0.42 -0.74 4.52
CA ALA A 43 -0.56 0.08 3.81
C ALA A 43 -1.94 0.05 4.49
N THR A 44 -2.40 -1.12 4.88
CA THR A 44 -3.68 -1.29 5.60
C THR A 44 -3.63 -0.72 7.01
N GLU A 45 -2.50 -0.84 7.70
CA GLU A 45 -2.32 -0.25 9.04
C GLU A 45 -2.31 1.28 8.99
N ILE A 46 -1.65 1.89 8.02
CA ILE A 46 -1.72 3.33 7.78
C ILE A 46 -3.16 3.77 7.53
N ALA A 47 -3.89 3.05 6.67
CA ALA A 47 -5.29 3.33 6.38
C ALA A 47 -6.17 3.23 7.64
N ARG A 48 -5.90 2.21 8.50
CA ARG A 48 -6.59 2.02 9.78
C ARG A 48 -6.33 3.19 10.74
N LEU A 49 -5.09 3.58 10.91
CA LEU A 49 -4.72 4.68 11.81
C LEU A 49 -5.25 6.05 11.35
N LEU A 50 -5.38 6.27 10.03
CA LEU A 50 -5.94 7.48 9.44
C LEU A 50 -7.46 7.57 9.66
N ASN A 51 -8.16 6.44 9.68
CA ASN A 51 -9.63 6.37 9.78
C ASN A 51 -10.14 5.94 11.15
N CYS A 52 -9.27 5.57 12.08
CA CYS A 52 -9.68 5.16 13.43
C CYS A 52 -10.33 6.32 14.19
N THR A 53 -11.53 6.09 14.70
CA THR A 53 -12.32 7.07 15.49
C THR A 53 -12.20 6.88 17.00
N SER A 54 -11.33 5.96 17.44
CA SER A 54 -11.12 5.65 18.86
C SER A 54 -9.65 5.85 19.27
N ASP A 55 -9.09 4.94 20.01
CA ASP A 55 -7.77 5.03 20.68
C ASP A 55 -6.57 4.69 19.78
N LYS A 56 -6.81 4.28 18.54
CA LYS A 56 -5.79 3.81 17.57
C LYS A 56 -4.98 2.60 18.04
N SER A 57 -5.43 1.89 19.09
CA SER A 57 -4.77 0.65 19.53
C SER A 57 -4.82 -0.45 18.45
N ASP A 58 -3.89 -1.39 18.51
CA ASP A 58 -3.82 -2.50 17.55
C ASP A 58 -5.09 -3.35 17.54
N ASN A 59 -5.73 -3.46 18.71
CA ASN A 59 -6.97 -4.22 18.90
C ASN A 59 -8.23 -3.34 18.88
N CYS A 60 -8.16 -2.14 18.33
CA CYS A 60 -9.31 -1.24 18.28
C CYS A 60 -10.48 -1.86 17.49
N GLU A 61 -11.67 -1.90 18.12
CA GLU A 61 -12.90 -2.50 17.59
C GLU A 61 -13.89 -1.44 17.03
N CYS A 62 -13.45 -0.18 16.83
CA CYS A 62 -14.32 0.80 16.19
C CYS A 62 -14.72 0.34 14.77
N LEU A 63 -15.85 0.84 14.28
CA LEU A 63 -16.45 0.40 13.01
C LEU A 63 -15.46 0.50 11.84
N ASN A 64 -14.71 1.61 11.75
CA ASN A 64 -13.73 1.81 10.69
C ASN A 64 -12.58 0.80 10.74
N CYS A 65 -12.06 0.50 11.95
CA CYS A 65 -11.00 -0.50 12.11
C CYS A 65 -11.47 -1.91 11.72
N ARG A 66 -12.72 -2.27 12.04
CA ARG A 66 -13.32 -3.54 11.61
C ARG A 66 -13.46 -3.61 10.11
N TRP A 67 -14.05 -2.61 9.48
CA TRP A 67 -14.22 -2.56 8.03
C TRP A 67 -12.89 -2.65 7.27
N ILE A 68 -11.83 -2.01 7.79
CA ILE A 68 -10.51 -2.08 7.15
C ILE A 68 -9.92 -3.48 7.28
N ARG A 69 -10.03 -4.13 8.44
CA ARG A 69 -9.60 -5.53 8.61
C ARG A 69 -10.39 -6.51 7.70
N GLU A 70 -11.66 -6.21 7.46
CA GLU A 70 -12.53 -6.99 6.58
C GLU A 70 -12.39 -6.60 5.09
N ASN A 71 -11.50 -5.65 4.76
CA ASN A 71 -11.31 -5.10 3.42
C ASN A 71 -12.62 -4.57 2.78
N SER A 72 -13.48 -3.97 3.60
CA SER A 72 -14.83 -3.48 3.24
C SER A 72 -15.04 -1.99 3.50
N HIS A 73 -14.00 -1.25 3.88
CA HIS A 73 -14.10 0.17 4.21
C HIS A 73 -14.33 1.01 2.93
N PRO A 74 -15.37 1.88 2.89
CA PRO A 74 -15.78 2.57 1.67
C PRO A 74 -14.75 3.57 1.12
N ALA A 75 -13.82 4.03 1.97
CA ALA A 75 -12.79 4.98 1.57
C ALA A 75 -11.38 4.37 1.50
N VAL A 76 -11.22 3.06 1.70
CA VAL A 76 -9.93 2.36 1.57
C VAL A 76 -10.06 1.34 0.45
N LEU A 77 -9.46 1.63 -0.68
CA LEU A 77 -9.61 0.83 -1.89
C LEU A 77 -8.28 0.21 -2.30
N THR A 78 -8.25 -1.11 -2.38
CA THR A 78 -7.16 -1.84 -3.03
C THR A 78 -7.39 -1.82 -4.54
N ILE A 79 -6.43 -1.33 -5.29
CA ILE A 79 -6.49 -1.22 -6.75
C ILE A 79 -5.50 -2.20 -7.36
N SER A 80 -6.02 -3.22 -8.02
CA SER A 80 -5.22 -4.22 -8.72
C SER A 80 -5.91 -4.59 -10.05
N ARG A 81 -5.30 -5.46 -10.84
CA ARG A 81 -5.93 -5.98 -12.08
C ARG A 81 -7.23 -6.76 -11.83
N ILE A 82 -7.53 -7.13 -10.58
CA ILE A 82 -8.76 -7.86 -10.22
C ILE A 82 -9.59 -7.17 -9.13
N ASP A 83 -9.00 -6.30 -8.31
CA ASP A 83 -9.70 -5.61 -7.23
C ASP A 83 -10.24 -4.25 -7.70
N ASN A 84 -11.45 -3.90 -7.27
CA ASN A 84 -12.10 -2.62 -7.51
C ASN A 84 -12.12 -2.20 -8.98
N LYS A 85 -12.55 -3.12 -9.84
CA LYS A 85 -12.75 -2.85 -11.27
C LYS A 85 -14.18 -2.34 -11.52
N PRO A 86 -14.34 -1.34 -12.41
CA PRO A 86 -15.65 -1.00 -12.94
C PRO A 86 -16.31 -2.19 -13.65
N ASP A 87 -17.63 -2.30 -13.58
CA ASP A 87 -18.40 -3.41 -14.15
C ASP A 87 -18.19 -3.58 -15.68
N ASP A 88 -17.87 -2.47 -16.37
CA ASP A 88 -17.62 -2.43 -17.80
C ASP A 88 -16.13 -2.60 -18.17
N ASP A 89 -15.27 -2.98 -17.22
CA ASP A 89 -13.83 -3.17 -17.43
C ASP A 89 -13.49 -4.65 -17.64
N ASP A 90 -13.32 -5.04 -18.90
CA ASP A 90 -12.95 -6.40 -19.30
C ASP A 90 -11.44 -6.70 -19.23
N SER A 91 -10.60 -5.72 -18.85
CA SER A 91 -9.15 -5.95 -18.77
C SER A 91 -8.85 -6.99 -17.68
N LYS A 92 -8.05 -8.01 -17.99
CA LYS A 92 -7.70 -9.09 -17.04
C LYS A 92 -6.25 -9.07 -16.60
N THR A 93 -5.42 -8.32 -17.29
CA THR A 93 -3.96 -8.37 -17.13
C THR A 93 -3.36 -7.09 -16.57
N VAL A 94 -4.11 -5.97 -16.59
CA VAL A 94 -3.61 -4.66 -16.22
C VAL A 94 -4.57 -3.91 -15.30
N ILE A 95 -4.03 -3.01 -14.52
CA ILE A 95 -4.79 -1.93 -13.87
C ILE A 95 -5.17 -0.94 -14.96
N SER A 96 -6.44 -0.72 -15.14
CA SER A 96 -6.97 -0.02 -16.31
C SER A 96 -7.05 1.50 -16.12
N ILE A 97 -7.17 2.23 -17.24
CA ILE A 97 -7.48 3.67 -17.22
C ILE A 97 -8.87 3.91 -16.59
N LYS A 98 -9.83 2.99 -16.77
CA LYS A 98 -11.16 3.11 -16.15
C LYS A 98 -11.08 3.11 -14.61
N GLN A 99 -10.21 2.30 -14.00
CA GLN A 99 -9.97 2.35 -12.56
C GLN A 99 -9.39 3.71 -12.12
N SER A 100 -8.48 4.30 -12.91
CA SER A 100 -7.98 5.64 -12.59
C SER A 100 -9.04 6.74 -12.79
N GLN A 101 -9.97 6.58 -13.72
CA GLN A 101 -11.13 7.48 -13.86
C GLN A 101 -12.08 7.35 -12.67
N MET A 102 -12.40 6.13 -12.23
CA MET A 102 -13.18 5.86 -11.01
C MET A 102 -12.57 6.54 -9.78
N ILE A 103 -11.25 6.50 -9.62
CA ILE A 103 -10.55 7.20 -8.53
C ILE A 103 -10.77 8.71 -8.63
N LYS A 104 -10.62 9.30 -9.82
CA LYS A 104 -10.84 10.74 -10.05
C LYS A 104 -12.27 11.16 -9.72
N GLU A 105 -13.25 10.38 -10.15
CA GLU A 105 -14.66 10.62 -9.85
C GLU A 105 -14.95 10.52 -8.35
N ALA A 106 -14.38 9.51 -7.69
CA ALA A 106 -14.49 9.38 -6.25
C ALA A 106 -13.92 10.61 -5.51
N LEU A 107 -12.89 11.26 -6.03
CA LEU A 107 -12.28 12.45 -5.41
C LEU A 107 -13.09 13.74 -5.58
N VAL A 108 -14.03 13.80 -6.51
CA VAL A 108 -14.90 14.96 -6.68
C VAL A 108 -15.88 15.13 -5.53
N SER A 109 -16.34 14.03 -4.92
CA SER A 109 -17.29 14.06 -3.81
C SER A 109 -16.60 14.34 -2.48
N ALA A 110 -17.28 15.05 -1.56
CA ALA A 110 -16.82 15.17 -0.18
C ALA A 110 -16.84 13.80 0.52
N SER A 111 -15.90 13.56 1.43
CA SER A 111 -15.86 12.35 2.25
C SER A 111 -15.58 12.71 3.71
N GLU A 112 -16.28 12.05 4.61
CA GLU A 112 -16.01 12.13 6.05
C GLU A 112 -14.77 11.30 6.44
N PHE A 113 -14.36 10.36 5.56
CA PHE A 113 -13.24 9.47 5.78
C PHE A 113 -12.01 9.94 5.03
N HIS A 114 -10.83 9.60 5.56
CA HIS A 114 -9.58 9.72 4.84
C HIS A 114 -9.52 8.64 3.74
N ARG A 115 -9.40 9.06 2.48
CA ARG A 115 -9.33 8.13 1.35
C ARG A 115 -7.93 7.57 1.19
N VAL A 116 -7.84 6.26 1.09
CA VAL A 116 -6.57 5.57 0.87
C VAL A 116 -6.72 4.66 -0.34
N PHE A 117 -5.86 4.85 -1.34
CA PHE A 117 -5.79 4.02 -2.53
C PHE A 117 -4.50 3.21 -2.48
N ILE A 118 -4.62 1.88 -2.35
CA ILE A 118 -3.50 0.97 -2.27
C ILE A 118 -3.34 0.28 -3.63
N PHE A 119 -2.30 0.64 -4.36
CA PHE A 119 -1.97 0.05 -5.66
C PHE A 119 -1.03 -1.13 -5.47
N CYS A 120 -1.49 -2.29 -5.84
CA CYS A 120 -0.73 -3.54 -5.81
C CYS A 120 -1.17 -4.44 -6.97
N ASP A 121 -0.66 -5.66 -7.02
CA ASP A 121 -1.22 -6.72 -7.86
C ASP A 121 -1.52 -7.94 -7.01
N ARG A 122 -2.09 -8.96 -7.65
CA ARG A 122 -2.26 -10.28 -7.07
C ARG A 122 -1.64 -11.33 -7.99
N ASP A 123 -1.04 -12.34 -7.39
CA ASP A 123 -0.56 -13.50 -8.12
C ASP A 123 -1.73 -14.41 -8.59
N GLU A 124 -1.41 -15.51 -9.27
CA GLU A 124 -2.39 -16.47 -9.76
C GLU A 124 -3.19 -17.16 -8.64
N ASN A 125 -2.67 -17.17 -7.41
CA ASN A 125 -3.32 -17.74 -6.23
C ASN A 125 -4.11 -16.67 -5.44
N GLY A 126 -4.12 -15.42 -5.89
CA GLY A 126 -4.79 -14.30 -5.22
C GLY A 126 -3.98 -13.65 -4.09
N ASN A 127 -2.70 -14.06 -3.89
CA ASN A 127 -1.83 -13.41 -2.90
C ASN A 127 -1.39 -12.03 -3.38
N ILE A 128 -1.05 -11.16 -2.42
CA ILE A 128 -0.53 -9.82 -2.73
C ILE A 128 0.79 -9.94 -3.50
N ALA A 129 0.86 -9.19 -4.58
CA ALA A 129 2.04 -9.03 -5.42
C ALA A 129 2.33 -7.55 -5.64
N GLY A 130 3.58 -7.24 -5.96
CA GLY A 130 3.99 -5.89 -6.30
C GLY A 130 3.55 -5.47 -7.71
N LEU A 131 3.37 -4.17 -7.89
CA LEU A 131 3.23 -3.56 -9.21
C LEU A 131 4.46 -3.85 -10.07
N ASN A 132 4.25 -3.98 -11.38
CA ASN A 132 5.31 -4.09 -12.37
C ASN A 132 4.86 -3.44 -13.70
N PRO A 133 5.75 -3.21 -14.67
CA PRO A 133 5.39 -2.54 -15.93
C PRO A 133 4.34 -3.27 -16.77
N LEU A 134 4.11 -4.56 -16.54
CA LEU A 134 3.13 -5.35 -17.28
C LEU A 134 1.71 -5.11 -16.75
N ASN A 135 1.55 -4.94 -15.44
CA ASN A 135 0.24 -4.75 -14.81
C ASN A 135 -0.09 -3.29 -14.49
N PHE A 136 0.91 -2.42 -14.35
CA PHE A 136 0.74 -0.98 -14.13
C PHE A 136 1.39 -0.18 -15.25
N GLN A 137 0.65 -0.03 -16.33
CA GLN A 137 1.15 0.60 -17.56
C GLN A 137 1.27 2.12 -17.44
N ALA A 138 2.18 2.68 -18.25
CA ALA A 138 2.47 4.12 -18.26
C ALA A 138 1.23 5.00 -18.49
N GLU A 139 0.29 4.56 -19.32
CA GLU A 139 -0.93 5.32 -19.60
C GLU A 139 -1.80 5.48 -18.35
N THR A 140 -2.03 4.39 -17.60
CA THR A 140 -2.77 4.40 -16.35
C THR A 140 -2.06 5.26 -15.30
N ALA A 141 -0.75 5.05 -15.13
CA ALA A 141 0.07 5.81 -14.19
C ALA A 141 0.06 7.31 -14.53
N ASN A 142 0.25 7.69 -15.79
CA ASN A 142 0.21 9.09 -16.23
C ASN A 142 -1.16 9.74 -15.98
N SER A 143 -2.24 8.97 -16.08
CA SER A 143 -3.58 9.49 -15.80
C SER A 143 -3.77 9.92 -14.33
N LEU A 144 -2.98 9.36 -13.42
CA LEU A 144 -3.03 9.66 -11.98
C LEU A 144 -2.08 10.80 -11.57
N LEU A 145 -1.09 11.16 -12.42
CA LEU A 145 -0.03 12.11 -12.03
C LEU A 145 -0.57 13.42 -11.49
N LYS A 146 -1.58 14.00 -12.13
CA LYS A 146 -2.14 15.28 -11.71
C LYS A 146 -2.71 15.25 -10.28
N ILE A 147 -3.36 14.15 -9.90
CA ILE A 147 -3.93 14.01 -8.55
C ILE A 147 -2.89 13.58 -7.51
N ILE A 148 -1.77 13.01 -7.95
CA ILE A 148 -0.62 12.71 -7.07
C ILE A 148 0.24 13.96 -6.86
N GLU A 149 0.33 14.85 -7.86
CA GLU A 149 1.07 16.13 -7.78
C GLU A 149 0.38 17.14 -6.85
N GLU A 150 -0.94 17.22 -6.94
CA GLU A 150 -1.76 18.13 -6.18
C GLU A 150 -2.86 17.37 -5.42
N PRO A 151 -2.47 16.49 -4.46
CA PRO A 151 -3.43 15.66 -3.77
C PRO A 151 -4.33 16.50 -2.87
N GLN A 152 -5.61 16.18 -2.89
CA GLN A 152 -6.58 16.82 -2.01
C GLN A 152 -6.29 16.48 -0.54
N PRO A 153 -6.60 17.35 0.43
CA PRO A 153 -6.55 17.00 1.84
C PRO A 153 -7.40 15.76 2.14
N GLY A 154 -6.89 14.86 2.97
CA GLY A 154 -7.60 13.63 3.32
C GLY A 154 -7.50 12.52 2.26
N VAL A 155 -6.48 12.57 1.39
CA VAL A 155 -6.19 11.53 0.39
C VAL A 155 -4.76 11.04 0.55
N THR A 156 -4.56 9.74 0.49
CA THR A 156 -3.24 9.10 0.49
C THR A 156 -3.19 8.01 -0.60
N PHE A 157 -2.13 8.04 -1.39
CA PHE A 157 -1.81 7.02 -2.40
C PHE A 157 -0.68 6.15 -1.88
N ILE A 158 -0.82 4.84 -1.94
CA ILE A 158 0.20 3.88 -1.51
C ILE A 158 0.46 2.91 -2.66
N PHE A 159 1.70 2.83 -3.11
CA PHE A 159 2.14 1.93 -4.18
C PHE A 159 3.00 0.83 -3.59
N LEU A 160 2.75 -0.42 -3.97
CA LEU A 160 3.50 -1.58 -3.54
C LEU A 160 4.23 -2.18 -4.74
N THR A 161 5.54 -2.34 -4.64
CA THR A 161 6.34 -2.91 -5.72
C THR A 161 7.50 -3.74 -5.20
N ARG A 162 8.04 -4.60 -6.05
CA ARG A 162 9.26 -5.33 -5.72
C ARG A 162 10.51 -4.48 -5.97
N TYR A 163 10.54 -3.77 -7.07
CA TYR A 163 11.66 -2.91 -7.48
C TYR A 163 11.15 -1.50 -7.73
N VAL A 164 11.92 -0.50 -7.32
CA VAL A 164 11.53 0.90 -7.52
C VAL A 164 11.36 1.22 -9.01
N GLU A 165 12.21 0.62 -9.85
CA GLU A 165 12.24 0.80 -11.31
C GLU A 165 10.99 0.26 -12.01
N ASP A 166 10.20 -0.58 -11.36
CA ASP A 166 8.94 -1.11 -11.90
C ASP A 166 7.83 -0.06 -11.92
N VAL A 167 8.01 1.05 -11.22
CA VAL A 167 7.07 2.17 -11.18
C VAL A 167 7.64 3.37 -11.96
N LEU A 168 6.77 4.15 -12.61
CA LEU A 168 7.21 5.30 -13.39
C LEU A 168 8.03 6.29 -12.55
N PRO A 169 9.15 6.82 -13.10
CA PRO A 169 9.98 7.83 -12.43
C PRO A 169 9.19 9.07 -11.96
N THR A 170 8.13 9.40 -12.67
CA THR A 170 7.23 10.51 -12.33
C THR A 170 6.42 10.26 -11.05
N ILE A 171 6.04 9.03 -10.75
CA ILE A 171 5.41 8.64 -9.49
C ILE A 171 6.46 8.56 -8.39
N ILE A 172 7.63 7.96 -8.67
CA ILE A 172 8.73 7.82 -7.71
C ILE A 172 9.15 9.20 -7.18
N SER A 173 9.34 10.18 -8.07
CA SER A 173 9.76 11.54 -7.69
C SER A 173 8.77 12.29 -6.79
N ARG A 174 7.51 11.83 -6.72
CA ARG A 174 6.44 12.42 -5.91
C ARG A 174 6.05 11.58 -4.71
N SER A 175 6.66 10.42 -4.55
CA SER A 175 6.38 9.48 -3.47
C SER A 175 7.53 9.44 -2.47
N GLN A 176 7.21 9.28 -1.21
CA GLN A 176 8.22 8.89 -0.24
C GLN A 176 8.42 7.39 -0.30
N CYS A 177 9.64 6.96 -0.60
CA CYS A 177 9.98 5.56 -0.81
C CYS A 177 10.46 4.91 0.49
N PHE A 178 9.94 3.72 0.79
CA PHE A 178 10.31 2.92 1.97
C PHE A 178 10.68 1.51 1.55
N PHE A 179 11.86 1.06 1.96
CA PHE A 179 12.32 -0.29 1.70
C PHE A 179 11.75 -1.27 2.73
N VAL A 180 11.13 -2.35 2.23
CA VAL A 180 10.55 -3.44 3.04
C VAL A 180 11.22 -4.75 2.64
N PRO A 181 12.38 -5.10 3.24
CA PRO A 181 13.10 -6.32 2.91
C PRO A 181 12.37 -7.56 3.42
N SER A 182 12.49 -8.68 2.71
CA SER A 182 12.11 -9.98 3.26
C SER A 182 13.22 -10.50 4.16
N PHE A 183 12.90 -10.71 5.43
CA PHE A 183 13.78 -11.42 6.34
C PHE A 183 13.49 -12.93 6.21
N LYS A 184 14.15 -13.59 5.27
CA LYS A 184 14.23 -15.05 5.31
C LYS A 184 15.21 -15.40 6.45
N GLU A 185 14.75 -16.21 7.40
CA GLU A 185 15.67 -16.86 8.32
C GLU A 185 16.58 -17.76 7.47
N ILE A 186 17.83 -17.32 7.27
CA ILE A 186 18.85 -18.18 6.69
C ILE A 186 19.32 -19.08 7.82
N SER A 187 18.72 -20.25 7.95
CA SER A 187 19.25 -21.29 8.83
C SER A 187 20.50 -21.83 8.14
N TYR A 188 21.66 -21.38 8.58
CA TYR A 188 22.92 -22.03 8.23
C TYR A 188 23.01 -23.31 9.07
N SER A 189 22.71 -24.47 8.48
CA SER A 189 23.13 -25.75 9.06
C SER A 189 24.62 -25.91 8.81
N TYR A 190 25.46 -25.51 9.76
CA TYR A 190 26.90 -25.80 9.72
C TYR A 190 27.13 -27.28 10.03
N ASN A 191 26.96 -28.15 9.05
CA ASN A 191 27.37 -29.56 9.18
C ASN A 191 28.87 -29.78 9.03
N CYS A 192 29.68 -28.71 8.89
CA CYS A 192 31.09 -28.83 8.59
C CYS A 192 32.04 -28.40 9.73
N ILE A 193 31.54 -28.05 10.92
CA ILE A 193 32.43 -27.65 12.03
C ILE A 193 32.68 -28.82 13.02
N SER A 194 31.89 -29.89 12.98
CA SER A 194 32.08 -31.06 13.86
C SER A 194 33.23 -31.96 13.44
N ASP A 195 33.78 -31.82 12.23
CA ASP A 195 34.81 -32.72 11.72
C ASP A 195 36.24 -32.13 11.74
N VAL A 196 36.45 -30.99 12.43
CA VAL A 196 37.76 -30.31 12.46
C VAL A 196 38.34 -30.19 13.88
N PHE A 197 37.72 -30.81 14.90
CA PHE A 197 38.30 -30.89 16.26
C PHE A 197 38.19 -32.32 16.82
#